data_71a926830ac058527ae326712e109764
#
_entry.id   71a926830ac058527ae326712e109764
#
_cell.length_a   1.000
_cell.length_b   1.000
_cell.length_c   1.000
_cell.angle_alpha   90.00
_cell.angle_beta   90.00
_cell.angle_gamma   90.00
#
_symmetry.space_group_name_H-M   'P 1'
#
loop_
_entity.id
_entity.type
_entity.pdbx_description
1 polymer ?
#
loop_
_entity_poly.entity_id
_entity_poly.type
_entity_poly.pdbx_seq_one_letter_code
_entity_poly.pdbx_strand_id
1 'polypeptide(L)'
;MVLCIIALPVFAILGIFSLKYRKLAKDSLECIFKTATFKKCESGLDDRIKSSISGIFMRFSPKAAGAVYKNYKIISWIILAVFIWSIYGASAGIYNYIQYGNCNGPSDTGFCLLDPTGAHSGISALEDNSSAIPVLPALEANDPIIGNKNAELTIIEFGCYACPYTKKAEPIVKEVLDYYEGKVNLQFKTMIIPRHNMSYQAALSAECAIEQGKYLEYHNLLFEEQESLSHLEFEYLAEKAGMNVSKFMACLNSEKYKQEVENDTSQGYAARVSGTPTFFISGQRITGPKPFRTFKTIINEELKK
;
A
#
# COMPACT_ATOMS: atom_id res chain seq x y z
N MET A 1 -32.00 25.78 -2.61
CA MET A 1 -31.59 25.24 -1.28
C MET A 1 -30.42 24.27 -1.34
N VAL A 2 -30.52 23.20 -2.12
CA VAL A 2 -29.47 22.17 -2.22
C VAL A 2 -28.12 22.72 -2.64
N LEU A 3 -28.08 23.68 -3.57
CA LEU A 3 -26.85 24.30 -4.04
C LEU A 3 -26.17 25.19 -3.00
N CYS A 4 -26.86 25.74 -2.00
CA CYS A 4 -26.23 26.51 -0.93
C CYS A 4 -25.28 25.63 -0.09
N ILE A 5 -25.61 24.33 0.06
CA ILE A 5 -24.78 23.36 0.79
C ILE A 5 -23.46 23.11 0.05
N ILE A 6 -23.49 22.99 -1.27
CA ILE A 6 -22.31 22.79 -2.11
C ILE A 6 -21.54 24.11 -2.29
N ALA A 7 -22.27 25.22 -2.44
CA ALA A 7 -21.70 26.55 -2.65
C ALA A 7 -20.90 27.03 -1.43
N LEU A 8 -21.30 26.66 -0.22
CA LEU A 8 -20.62 27.08 1.02
C LEU A 8 -19.13 26.71 1.05
N PRO A 9 -18.74 25.41 0.94
CA PRO A 9 -17.32 25.07 0.99
C PRO A 9 -16.54 25.66 -0.19
N VAL A 10 -17.10 25.69 -1.40
CA VAL A 10 -16.45 26.28 -2.57
C VAL A 10 -16.20 27.78 -2.37
N PHE A 11 -17.23 28.52 -1.94
CA PHE A 11 -17.07 29.94 -1.70
C PHE A 11 -16.28 30.27 -0.45
N ALA A 12 -16.25 29.38 0.56
CA ALA A 12 -15.39 29.53 1.72
C ALA A 12 -13.91 29.46 1.32
N ILE A 13 -13.51 28.47 0.52
CA ILE A 13 -12.15 28.32 0.00
C ILE A 13 -11.79 29.50 -0.89
N LEU A 14 -12.62 29.86 -1.88
CA LEU A 14 -12.39 30.99 -2.77
C LEU A 14 -12.41 32.33 -2.01
N GLY A 15 -13.14 32.41 -0.92
CA GLY A 15 -13.23 33.58 -0.02
C GLY A 15 -11.92 33.86 0.72
N ILE A 16 -11.00 32.90 0.82
CA ILE A 16 -9.64 33.14 1.34
C ILE A 16 -8.91 34.15 0.44
N PHE A 17 -9.11 34.03 -0.88
CA PHE A 17 -8.41 34.81 -1.90
C PHE A 17 -9.18 36.05 -2.39
N SER A 18 -10.51 36.14 -2.17
CA SER A 18 -11.34 37.21 -2.73
C SER A 18 -12.51 37.58 -1.84
N LEU A 19 -12.64 38.90 -1.55
CA LEU A 19 -13.73 39.48 -0.76
C LEU A 19 -15.11 39.23 -1.37
N LYS A 20 -15.21 39.13 -2.70
CA LYS A 20 -16.46 38.83 -3.41
C LYS A 20 -17.03 37.46 -3.01
N TYR A 21 -16.15 36.44 -2.90
CA TYR A 21 -16.56 35.09 -2.52
C TYR A 21 -16.84 34.95 -1.03
N ARG A 22 -16.24 35.79 -0.18
CA ARG A 22 -16.58 35.84 1.28
C ARG A 22 -18.04 36.24 1.51
N LYS A 23 -18.55 37.21 0.71
CA LYS A 23 -19.95 37.60 0.80
C LYS A 23 -20.87 36.45 0.38
N LEU A 24 -20.55 35.77 -0.73
CA LEU A 24 -21.32 34.61 -1.20
C LEU A 24 -21.28 33.43 -0.21
N ALA A 25 -20.15 33.19 0.45
CA ALA A 25 -20.03 32.17 1.49
C ALA A 25 -20.94 32.50 2.69
N LYS A 26 -20.98 33.78 3.09
CA LYS A 26 -21.84 34.26 4.18
C LYS A 26 -23.33 34.12 3.84
N ASP A 27 -23.71 34.51 2.62
CA ASP A 27 -25.08 34.37 2.12
C ASP A 27 -25.49 32.86 2.06
N SER A 28 -24.58 31.98 1.66
CA SER A 28 -24.81 30.53 1.64
C SER A 28 -24.98 29.96 3.05
N LEU A 29 -24.16 30.37 4.01
CA LEU A 29 -24.25 29.95 5.42
C LEU A 29 -25.55 30.38 6.05
N GLU A 30 -25.99 31.64 5.83
CA GLU A 30 -27.24 32.17 6.33
C GLU A 30 -28.44 31.42 5.74
N CYS A 31 -28.40 31.06 4.44
CA CYS A 31 -29.42 30.29 3.78
C CYS A 31 -29.54 28.87 4.39
N ILE A 32 -28.39 28.21 4.65
CA ILE A 32 -28.40 26.88 5.29
C ILE A 32 -28.97 26.95 6.69
N PHE A 33 -28.56 27.96 7.50
CA PHE A 33 -29.06 28.12 8.86
C PHE A 33 -30.57 28.41 8.91
N LYS A 34 -31.09 29.32 8.03
CA LYS A 34 -32.51 29.58 7.91
C LYS A 34 -33.30 28.31 7.52
N THR A 35 -32.75 27.51 6.62
CA THR A 35 -33.35 26.25 6.20
C THR A 35 -33.37 25.22 7.34
N ALA A 36 -32.28 25.08 8.09
CA ALA A 36 -32.24 24.19 9.25
C ALA A 36 -33.20 24.58 10.35
N THR A 37 -33.56 25.87 10.43
CA THR A 37 -34.59 26.40 11.35
C THR A 37 -35.99 26.50 10.76
N PHE A 38 -36.26 25.80 9.63
CA PHE A 38 -37.53 25.78 8.90
C PHE A 38 -38.02 27.16 8.41
N LYS A 39 -37.11 28.13 8.26
CA LYS A 39 -37.39 29.45 7.70
C LYS A 39 -37.09 29.50 6.21
N LYS A 40 -37.84 30.30 5.44
CA LYS A 40 -37.58 30.47 4.01
C LYS A 40 -36.26 31.25 3.81
N CYS A 41 -35.41 30.78 2.89
CA CYS A 41 -34.21 31.48 2.47
C CYS A 41 -34.59 32.57 1.43
N GLU A 42 -34.38 33.85 1.78
CA GLU A 42 -34.70 35.00 0.94
C GLU A 42 -33.46 35.58 0.22
N SER A 43 -32.30 34.91 0.31
CA SER A 43 -31.03 35.45 -0.21
C SER A 43 -30.98 35.58 -1.75
N GLY A 44 -31.96 35.02 -2.49
CA GLY A 44 -31.97 34.99 -3.95
C GLY A 44 -30.73 34.30 -4.59
N LEU A 45 -29.91 33.65 -3.77
CA LEU A 45 -28.66 32.99 -4.21
C LEU A 45 -28.98 31.82 -5.17
N ASP A 46 -30.07 31.08 -4.87
CA ASP A 46 -30.51 29.92 -5.68
C ASP A 46 -30.89 30.38 -7.10
N ASP A 47 -31.63 31.51 -7.21
CA ASP A 47 -32.00 32.07 -8.51
C ASP A 47 -30.81 32.66 -9.28
N ARG A 48 -29.87 33.27 -8.59
CA ARG A 48 -28.62 33.77 -9.20
C ARG A 48 -27.75 32.63 -9.74
N ILE A 49 -27.62 31.54 -8.98
CA ILE A 49 -26.85 30.37 -9.43
C ILE A 49 -27.58 29.70 -10.61
N LYS A 50 -28.88 29.54 -10.53
CA LYS A 50 -29.74 28.97 -11.60
C LYS A 50 -29.59 29.77 -12.90
N SER A 51 -29.68 31.10 -12.83
CA SER A 51 -29.53 31.97 -14.01
C SER A 51 -28.10 31.97 -14.56
N SER A 52 -27.10 31.96 -13.70
CA SER A 52 -25.66 31.89 -14.13
C SER A 52 -25.34 30.59 -14.84
N ILE A 53 -25.77 29.44 -14.30
CA ILE A 53 -25.56 28.13 -14.92
C ILE A 53 -26.29 28.07 -16.25
N SER A 54 -27.58 28.46 -16.30
CA SER A 54 -28.33 28.47 -17.55
C SER A 54 -27.72 29.41 -18.58
N GLY A 55 -27.16 30.56 -18.17
CA GLY A 55 -26.44 31.50 -19.04
C GLY A 55 -25.18 30.90 -19.67
N ILE A 56 -24.44 30.07 -18.95
CA ILE A 56 -23.28 29.35 -19.50
C ILE A 56 -23.73 28.37 -20.59
N PHE A 57 -24.76 27.58 -20.34
CA PHE A 57 -25.29 26.63 -21.31
C PHE A 57 -25.93 27.30 -22.53
N MET A 58 -26.47 28.52 -22.38
CA MET A 58 -27.03 29.28 -23.47
C MET A 58 -25.98 29.59 -24.58
N ARG A 59 -24.69 29.70 -24.22
CA ARG A 59 -23.60 29.90 -25.17
C ARG A 59 -23.34 28.69 -26.05
N PHE A 60 -23.68 27.50 -25.59
CA PHE A 60 -23.45 26.25 -26.32
C PHE A 60 -24.71 25.75 -27.04
N SER A 61 -25.88 25.78 -26.37
CA SER A 61 -27.15 25.34 -26.94
C SER A 61 -28.34 25.90 -26.15
N PRO A 62 -29.26 26.62 -26.82
CA PRO A 62 -30.49 27.11 -26.19
C PRO A 62 -31.40 26.00 -25.67
N LYS A 63 -31.42 24.80 -26.34
CA LYS A 63 -32.19 23.64 -25.91
C LYS A 63 -31.64 23.06 -24.62
N ALA A 64 -30.29 22.99 -24.50
CA ALA A 64 -29.64 22.52 -23.26
C ALA A 64 -29.89 23.47 -22.09
N ALA A 65 -29.83 24.79 -22.31
CA ALA A 65 -30.13 25.79 -21.29
C ALA A 65 -31.56 25.67 -20.77
N GLY A 66 -32.52 25.45 -21.66
CA GLY A 66 -33.94 25.23 -21.28
C GLY A 66 -34.14 23.94 -20.46
N ALA A 67 -33.46 22.85 -20.86
CA ALA A 67 -33.51 21.58 -20.12
C ALA A 67 -32.90 21.70 -18.71
N VAL A 68 -31.76 22.38 -18.57
CA VAL A 68 -31.11 22.67 -17.28
C VAL A 68 -32.01 23.54 -16.41
N TYR A 69 -32.61 24.58 -16.95
CA TYR A 69 -33.49 25.47 -16.21
C TYR A 69 -34.74 24.75 -15.71
N LYS A 70 -35.35 23.90 -16.54
CA LYS A 70 -36.57 23.13 -16.18
C LYS A 70 -36.28 22.07 -15.10
N ASN A 71 -35.16 21.38 -15.23
CA ASN A 71 -34.79 20.24 -14.34
C ASN A 71 -33.81 20.63 -13.23
N TYR A 72 -33.62 21.93 -12.98
CA TYR A 72 -32.64 22.46 -12.05
C TYR A 72 -32.67 21.78 -10.65
N LYS A 73 -33.85 21.52 -10.09
CA LYS A 73 -33.96 20.85 -8.79
C LYS A 73 -33.37 19.44 -8.81
N ILE A 74 -33.67 18.66 -9.85
CA ILE A 74 -33.16 17.28 -10.00
C ILE A 74 -31.63 17.30 -10.17
N ILE A 75 -31.14 18.19 -11.04
CA ILE A 75 -29.71 18.38 -11.26
C ILE A 75 -29.00 18.75 -9.95
N SER A 76 -29.59 19.64 -9.14
CA SER A 76 -29.00 20.02 -7.85
C SER A 76 -28.93 18.85 -6.87
N TRP A 77 -29.90 17.96 -6.83
CA TRP A 77 -29.87 16.77 -5.99
C TRP A 77 -28.81 15.76 -6.47
N ILE A 78 -28.65 15.58 -7.80
CA ILE A 78 -27.61 14.72 -8.37
C ILE A 78 -26.23 15.26 -8.01
N ILE A 79 -25.99 16.57 -8.19
CA ILE A 79 -24.71 17.18 -7.82
C ILE A 79 -24.44 17.02 -6.32
N LEU A 80 -25.43 17.18 -5.45
CA LEU A 80 -25.26 16.95 -4.02
C LEU A 80 -24.91 15.50 -3.70
N ALA A 81 -25.56 14.54 -4.34
CA ALA A 81 -25.27 13.11 -4.15
C ALA A 81 -23.83 12.78 -4.58
N VAL A 82 -23.39 13.27 -5.74
CA VAL A 82 -22.00 13.11 -6.22
C VAL A 82 -21.01 13.79 -5.27
N PHE A 83 -21.33 14.96 -4.74
CA PHE A 83 -20.48 15.67 -3.79
C PHE A 83 -20.33 14.90 -2.46
N ILE A 84 -21.43 14.37 -1.91
CA ILE A 84 -21.39 13.52 -0.70
C ILE A 84 -20.57 12.25 -0.96
N TRP A 85 -20.78 11.61 -2.12
CA TRP A 85 -20.01 10.43 -2.52
C TRP A 85 -18.49 10.74 -2.62
N SER A 86 -18.15 11.89 -3.20
CA SER A 86 -16.76 12.35 -3.30
C SER A 86 -16.12 12.61 -1.94
N ILE A 87 -16.85 13.23 -0.99
CA ILE A 87 -16.38 13.43 0.39
C ILE A 87 -16.17 12.08 1.07
N TYR A 88 -17.12 11.14 0.93
CA TYR A 88 -16.97 9.80 1.48
C TYR A 88 -15.72 9.08 0.92
N GLY A 89 -15.54 9.10 -0.40
CA GLY A 89 -14.36 8.51 -1.04
C GLY A 89 -13.05 9.14 -0.58
N ALA A 90 -13.00 10.47 -0.50
CA ALA A 90 -11.82 11.18 0.00
C ALA A 90 -11.52 10.84 1.47
N SER A 91 -12.56 10.80 2.32
CA SER A 91 -12.41 10.45 3.75
C SER A 91 -11.95 9.00 3.92
N ALA A 92 -12.51 8.07 3.16
CA ALA A 92 -12.08 6.67 3.15
C ALA A 92 -10.64 6.51 2.67
N GLY A 93 -10.26 7.24 1.61
CA GLY A 93 -8.88 7.26 1.12
C GLY A 93 -7.87 7.81 2.14
N ILE A 94 -8.22 8.89 2.84
CA ILE A 94 -7.38 9.45 3.92
C ILE A 94 -7.29 8.46 5.09
N TYR A 95 -8.41 7.87 5.50
CA TYR A 95 -8.42 6.85 6.56
C TYR A 95 -7.53 5.66 6.20
N ASN A 96 -7.68 5.12 4.98
CA ASN A 96 -6.86 4.01 4.50
C ASN A 96 -5.38 4.39 4.44
N TYR A 97 -5.06 5.61 3.98
CA TYR A 97 -3.68 6.08 3.95
C TYR A 97 -3.06 6.16 5.36
N ILE A 98 -3.77 6.69 6.34
CA ILE A 98 -3.30 6.77 7.73
C ILE A 98 -3.14 5.36 8.33
N GLN A 99 -4.07 4.44 8.04
CA GLN A 99 -4.09 3.09 8.63
C GLN A 99 -3.15 2.12 7.92
N TYR A 100 -3.04 2.20 6.59
CA TYR A 100 -2.40 1.19 5.75
C TYR A 100 -1.27 1.75 4.85
N GLY A 101 -1.03 3.05 4.85
CA GLY A 101 -0.05 3.70 3.98
C GLY A 101 -0.44 3.75 2.50
N ASN A 102 -1.66 3.35 2.14
CA ASN A 102 -2.21 3.40 0.80
C ASN A 102 -3.69 3.78 0.82
N CYS A 103 -4.16 4.58 -0.16
CA CYS A 103 -5.55 5.04 -0.21
C CYS A 103 -6.58 3.93 -0.44
N ASN A 104 -6.15 2.80 -1.00
CA ASN A 104 -7.02 1.72 -1.47
C ASN A 104 -7.14 0.57 -0.46
N GLY A 105 -6.38 0.61 0.65
CA GLY A 105 -6.42 -0.39 1.71
C GLY A 105 -5.17 -1.27 1.81
N PRO A 106 -5.18 -2.33 2.63
CA PRO A 106 -3.96 -3.04 3.03
C PRO A 106 -3.31 -3.85 1.91
N SER A 107 -4.09 -4.40 0.98
CA SER A 107 -3.61 -5.30 -0.08
C SER A 107 -3.65 -4.69 -1.47
N ASP A 108 -4.17 -3.47 -1.62
CA ASP A 108 -4.33 -2.84 -2.92
C ASP A 108 -3.10 -2.02 -3.29
N THR A 109 -2.60 -2.25 -4.50
CA THR A 109 -1.46 -1.55 -5.11
C THR A 109 -1.90 -0.47 -6.11
N GLY A 110 -3.18 -0.10 -6.11
CA GLY A 110 -3.74 0.94 -6.98
C GLY A 110 -3.12 2.32 -6.75
N PHE A 111 -3.31 3.22 -7.72
CA PHE A 111 -2.82 4.58 -7.61
C PHE A 111 -3.40 5.31 -6.39
N CYS A 112 -2.54 5.94 -5.60
CA CYS A 112 -2.90 6.75 -4.46
C CYS A 112 -2.30 8.15 -4.59
N LEU A 113 -3.15 9.19 -4.53
CA LEU A 113 -2.69 10.58 -4.63
C LEU A 113 -1.75 10.98 -3.47
N LEU A 114 -1.93 10.35 -2.29
CA LEU A 114 -1.14 10.61 -1.08
C LEU A 114 0.17 9.77 -1.04
N ASP A 115 0.27 8.76 -1.89
CA ASP A 115 1.48 7.94 -2.12
C ASP A 115 1.72 7.75 -3.63
N PRO A 116 2.01 8.83 -4.37
CA PRO A 116 2.14 8.77 -5.83
C PRO A 116 3.35 7.95 -6.29
N THR A 117 4.33 7.76 -5.42
CA THR A 117 5.53 6.95 -5.70
C THR A 117 5.32 5.46 -5.47
N GLY A 118 4.22 5.07 -4.81
CA GLY A 118 3.96 3.71 -4.39
C GLY A 118 4.99 3.18 -3.38
N ALA A 119 5.61 4.07 -2.58
CA ALA A 119 6.66 3.69 -1.65
C ALA A 119 6.18 2.71 -0.57
N HIS A 120 4.91 2.80 -0.19
CA HIS A 120 4.27 1.93 0.81
C HIS A 120 3.36 0.85 0.21
N SER A 121 3.24 0.79 -1.11
CA SER A 121 2.37 -0.18 -1.79
C SER A 121 3.01 -0.82 -3.01
N GLY A 122 4.23 -0.39 -3.37
CA GLY A 122 4.96 -0.93 -4.51
C GLY A 122 5.38 -2.38 -4.30
N ILE A 123 5.31 -3.15 -5.35
CA ILE A 123 5.83 -4.52 -5.43
C ILE A 123 6.50 -4.73 -6.79
N SER A 124 7.43 -5.68 -6.83
CA SER A 124 7.92 -6.20 -8.11
C SER A 124 6.93 -7.25 -8.60
N ALA A 125 6.01 -6.85 -9.48
CA ALA A 125 4.94 -7.71 -9.96
C ALA A 125 5.47 -8.96 -10.69
N LEU A 126 4.79 -10.08 -10.51
CA LEU A 126 5.00 -11.36 -11.20
C LEU A 126 3.84 -11.60 -12.16
N GLU A 127 4.11 -12.27 -13.26
CA GLU A 127 3.05 -12.71 -14.17
C GLU A 127 2.35 -13.92 -13.54
N ASP A 128 1.09 -13.75 -13.15
CA ASP A 128 0.25 -14.84 -12.63
C ASP A 128 -0.82 -15.20 -13.66
N ASN A 129 -0.66 -16.35 -14.29
CA ASN A 129 -1.61 -16.92 -15.26
C ASN A 129 -2.41 -18.11 -14.68
N SER A 130 -2.36 -18.33 -13.36
CA SER A 130 -2.97 -19.51 -12.72
C SER A 130 -4.43 -19.28 -12.32
N SER A 131 -5.31 -20.17 -12.71
CA SER A 131 -6.71 -20.23 -12.28
C SER A 131 -6.94 -21.10 -11.04
N ALA A 132 -5.88 -21.66 -10.45
CA ALA A 132 -5.96 -22.55 -9.29
C ALA A 132 -6.37 -21.81 -8.00
N ILE A 133 -6.93 -22.53 -7.03
CA ILE A 133 -7.24 -21.99 -5.69
C ILE A 133 -5.91 -21.70 -4.96
N PRO A 134 -5.73 -20.52 -4.33
CA PRO A 134 -4.51 -20.22 -3.59
C PRO A 134 -4.28 -21.21 -2.45
N VAL A 135 -3.06 -21.72 -2.33
CA VAL A 135 -2.62 -22.54 -1.21
C VAL A 135 -1.87 -21.64 -0.24
N LEU A 136 -2.27 -21.64 1.04
CA LEU A 136 -1.54 -20.87 2.05
C LEU A 136 -0.12 -21.44 2.21
N PRO A 137 0.90 -20.59 2.34
CA PRO A 137 2.27 -21.04 2.52
C PRO A 137 2.40 -21.82 3.84
N ALA A 138 3.16 -22.91 3.79
CA ALA A 138 3.47 -23.69 4.96
C ALA A 138 4.75 -23.19 5.64
N LEU A 139 4.79 -23.31 6.97
CA LEU A 139 6.03 -23.16 7.73
C LEU A 139 6.90 -24.40 7.48
N GLU A 140 8.15 -24.19 7.11
CA GLU A 140 9.11 -25.26 6.89
C GLU A 140 10.24 -25.20 7.92
N ALA A 141 10.66 -26.38 8.39
CA ALA A 141 11.68 -26.47 9.44
C ALA A 141 13.07 -26.04 8.96
N ASN A 142 13.31 -26.09 7.64
CA ASN A 142 14.59 -25.76 7.03
C ASN A 142 14.73 -24.28 6.74
N ASP A 143 13.62 -23.55 6.65
CA ASP A 143 13.67 -22.11 6.37
C ASP A 143 14.24 -21.33 7.55
N PRO A 144 15.01 -20.28 7.27
CA PRO A 144 15.61 -19.47 8.31
C PRO A 144 14.55 -18.68 9.08
N ILE A 145 14.67 -18.73 10.41
CA ILE A 145 13.82 -17.98 11.32
C ILE A 145 14.61 -16.80 11.88
N ILE A 146 14.07 -15.61 11.70
CA ILE A 146 14.59 -14.38 12.30
C ILE A 146 13.77 -14.07 13.54
N GLY A 147 14.43 -13.99 14.70
CA GLY A 147 13.81 -13.78 15.99
C GLY A 147 13.74 -15.06 16.84
N ASN A 148 12.81 -15.10 17.81
CA ASN A 148 12.66 -16.24 18.71
C ASN A 148 12.00 -17.43 18.00
N LYS A 149 12.71 -18.56 17.91
CA LYS A 149 12.19 -19.80 17.28
C LYS A 149 10.92 -20.35 17.94
N ASN A 150 10.68 -20.00 19.21
CA ASN A 150 9.51 -20.44 19.98
C ASN A 150 8.45 -19.33 20.11
N ALA A 151 8.45 -18.36 19.20
CA ALA A 151 7.44 -17.31 19.19
C ALA A 151 6.02 -17.85 18.97
N GLU A 152 5.03 -17.18 19.55
CA GLU A 152 3.62 -17.56 19.45
C GLU A 152 3.07 -17.38 18.02
N LEU A 153 3.65 -16.45 17.28
CA LEU A 153 3.20 -16.08 15.94
C LEU A 153 4.39 -15.98 14.97
N THR A 154 4.27 -16.63 13.81
CA THR A 154 5.24 -16.52 12.73
C THR A 154 4.67 -15.73 11.57
N ILE A 155 5.42 -14.74 11.12
CA ILE A 155 5.19 -14.02 9.87
C ILE A 155 5.96 -14.77 8.78
N ILE A 156 5.31 -15.13 7.67
CA ILE A 156 5.99 -15.64 6.48
C ILE A 156 6.14 -14.47 5.51
N GLU A 157 7.36 -14.18 5.08
CA GLU A 157 7.65 -13.19 4.06
C GLU A 157 8.17 -13.86 2.79
N PHE A 158 7.52 -13.64 1.66
CA PHE A 158 8.09 -13.90 0.35
C PHE A 158 8.81 -12.65 -0.13
N GLY A 159 10.13 -12.71 -0.13
CA GLY A 159 11.01 -11.60 -0.47
C GLY A 159 11.99 -11.94 -1.58
N CYS A 160 12.53 -10.91 -2.21
CA CYS A 160 13.61 -11.03 -3.22
C CYS A 160 14.75 -10.09 -2.83
N TYR A 161 15.95 -10.62 -2.67
CA TYR A 161 17.13 -9.84 -2.29
C TYR A 161 17.49 -8.73 -3.28
N ALA A 162 17.09 -8.87 -4.55
CA ALA A 162 17.31 -7.86 -5.59
C ALA A 162 16.08 -6.94 -5.78
N CYS A 163 15.04 -7.03 -4.93
CA CYS A 163 13.84 -6.23 -5.03
C CYS A 163 13.93 -4.95 -4.19
N PRO A 164 13.84 -3.75 -4.77
CA PRO A 164 13.91 -2.49 -4.01
C PRO A 164 12.75 -2.32 -3.03
N TYR A 165 11.60 -2.94 -3.29
CA TYR A 165 10.46 -2.89 -2.39
C TYR A 165 10.63 -3.83 -1.20
N THR A 166 11.30 -4.98 -1.34
CA THR A 166 11.69 -5.83 -0.22
C THR A 166 12.67 -5.08 0.68
N LYS A 167 13.73 -4.47 0.11
CA LYS A 167 14.66 -3.60 0.86
C LYS A 167 13.94 -2.51 1.67
N LYS A 168 12.91 -1.88 1.08
CA LYS A 168 12.12 -0.86 1.80
C LYS A 168 11.30 -1.42 2.96
N ALA A 169 10.95 -2.70 2.93
CA ALA A 169 10.21 -3.35 4.00
C ALA A 169 11.09 -3.75 5.19
N GLU A 170 12.38 -4.03 4.98
CA GLU A 170 13.32 -4.49 6.00
C GLU A 170 13.32 -3.66 7.31
N PRO A 171 13.43 -2.31 7.27
CA PRO A 171 13.39 -1.53 8.49
C PRO A 171 12.04 -1.63 9.22
N ILE A 172 10.95 -1.84 8.48
CA ILE A 172 9.60 -2.00 9.07
C ILE A 172 9.48 -3.38 9.71
N VAL A 173 9.97 -4.42 9.05
CA VAL A 173 10.03 -5.79 9.57
C VAL A 173 10.86 -5.82 10.86
N LYS A 174 12.02 -5.18 10.86
CA LYS A 174 12.85 -5.05 12.04
C LYS A 174 12.10 -4.36 13.19
N GLU A 175 11.40 -3.24 12.91
CA GLU A 175 10.58 -2.53 13.90
C GLU A 175 9.50 -3.44 14.48
N VAL A 176 8.87 -4.30 13.65
CA VAL A 176 7.87 -5.28 14.09
C VAL A 176 8.49 -6.32 15.03
N LEU A 177 9.60 -6.91 14.65
CA LEU A 177 10.27 -7.93 15.44
C LEU A 177 10.78 -7.36 16.78
N ASP A 178 11.35 -6.16 16.76
CA ASP A 178 11.83 -5.47 17.97
C ASP A 178 10.66 -5.12 18.92
N TYR A 179 9.51 -4.67 18.38
CA TYR A 179 8.33 -4.31 19.18
C TYR A 179 7.65 -5.53 19.84
N TYR A 180 7.64 -6.66 19.15
CA TYR A 180 7.03 -7.91 19.62
C TYR A 180 8.07 -8.93 20.08
N GLU A 181 9.20 -8.46 20.60
CA GLU A 181 10.31 -9.32 21.03
C GLU A 181 9.83 -10.57 21.76
N GLY A 182 10.26 -11.73 21.27
CA GLY A 182 9.90 -13.04 21.83
C GLY A 182 8.52 -13.58 21.44
N LYS A 183 7.58 -12.76 21.04
CA LYS A 183 6.20 -13.18 20.69
C LYS A 183 6.02 -13.41 19.20
N VAL A 184 6.78 -12.73 18.37
CA VAL A 184 6.68 -12.80 16.91
C VAL A 184 8.04 -13.12 16.34
N ASN A 185 8.08 -13.96 15.32
CA ASN A 185 9.24 -14.21 14.49
C ASN A 185 8.92 -14.10 13.01
N LEU A 186 9.93 -14.12 12.18
CA LEU A 186 9.81 -14.09 10.73
C LEU A 186 10.45 -15.33 10.13
N GLN A 187 9.75 -15.98 9.20
CA GLN A 187 10.30 -16.94 8.27
C GLN A 187 10.39 -16.29 6.90
N PHE A 188 11.61 -16.12 6.40
CA PHE A 188 11.85 -15.52 5.10
C PHE A 188 11.93 -16.60 4.04
N LYS A 189 11.07 -16.53 3.04
CA LYS A 189 11.05 -17.40 1.87
C LYS A 189 11.49 -16.64 0.63
N THR A 190 12.45 -17.21 -0.06
CA THR A 190 13.00 -16.54 -1.24
C THR A 190 12.06 -16.65 -2.44
N MET A 191 11.77 -15.50 -3.07
CA MET A 191 11.02 -15.45 -4.32
C MET A 191 11.90 -14.95 -5.45
N ILE A 192 12.20 -15.82 -6.42
CA ILE A 192 12.98 -15.44 -7.60
C ILE A 192 12.14 -14.55 -8.51
N ILE A 193 12.67 -13.39 -8.86
CA ILE A 193 12.07 -12.50 -9.86
C ILE A 193 13.00 -12.44 -11.07
N PRO A 194 12.65 -13.10 -12.19
CA PRO A 194 13.56 -13.26 -13.34
C PRO A 194 14.12 -11.95 -13.92
N ARG A 195 13.36 -10.86 -13.83
CA ARG A 195 13.79 -9.53 -14.31
C ARG A 195 14.75 -8.80 -13.38
N HIS A 196 14.91 -9.27 -12.13
CA HIS A 196 15.88 -8.71 -11.20
C HIS A 196 17.22 -9.43 -11.38
N ASN A 197 18.22 -8.68 -11.83
CA ASN A 197 19.56 -9.19 -11.93
C ASN A 197 20.02 -9.73 -10.56
N MET A 198 20.75 -10.84 -10.55
CA MET A 198 21.29 -11.50 -9.35
C MET A 198 20.25 -12.03 -8.35
N SER A 199 18.94 -12.00 -8.66
CA SER A 199 17.88 -12.51 -7.78
C SER A 199 18.10 -13.96 -7.36
N TYR A 200 18.45 -14.83 -8.32
CA TYR A 200 18.72 -16.25 -8.08
C TYR A 200 20.00 -16.48 -7.30
N GLN A 201 21.10 -15.83 -7.70
CA GLN A 201 22.38 -15.98 -7.04
C GLN A 201 22.36 -15.45 -5.60
N ALA A 202 21.68 -14.32 -5.37
CA ALA A 202 21.53 -13.79 -4.02
C ALA A 202 20.69 -14.73 -3.12
N ALA A 203 19.68 -15.39 -3.68
CA ALA A 203 18.93 -16.42 -2.97
C ALA A 203 19.82 -17.60 -2.57
N LEU A 204 20.54 -18.19 -3.53
CA LEU A 204 21.47 -19.29 -3.24
C LEU A 204 22.54 -18.91 -2.23
N SER A 205 23.06 -17.69 -2.29
CA SER A 205 24.09 -17.21 -1.38
C SER A 205 23.56 -17.09 0.07
N ALA A 206 22.31 -16.66 0.24
CA ALA A 206 21.66 -16.59 1.55
C ALA A 206 21.50 -17.99 2.17
N GLU A 207 21.08 -18.97 1.38
CA GLU A 207 20.97 -20.36 1.84
C GLU A 207 22.35 -20.94 2.25
N CYS A 208 23.40 -20.62 1.50
CA CYS A 208 24.75 -21.05 1.87
C CYS A 208 25.26 -20.43 3.19
N ALA A 209 24.75 -19.28 3.59
CA ALA A 209 25.10 -18.66 4.87
C ALA A 209 24.50 -19.40 6.08
N ILE A 210 23.39 -20.15 5.89
CA ILE A 210 22.74 -20.94 6.93
C ILE A 210 23.70 -22.02 7.46
N GLU A 211 24.47 -22.69 6.59
CA GLU A 211 25.40 -23.75 6.97
C GLU A 211 26.43 -23.30 8.01
N GLN A 212 26.77 -22.03 8.01
CA GLN A 212 27.77 -21.46 8.91
C GLN A 212 27.14 -20.67 10.06
N GLY A 213 25.81 -20.72 10.21
CA GLY A 213 25.08 -19.99 11.25
C GLY A 213 25.15 -18.47 11.11
N LYS A 214 25.38 -17.97 9.86
CA LYS A 214 25.58 -16.57 9.54
C LYS A 214 24.46 -15.97 8.69
N TYR A 215 23.30 -16.63 8.70
CA TYR A 215 22.17 -16.23 7.86
C TYR A 215 21.75 -14.78 8.10
N LEU A 216 21.50 -14.38 9.35
CA LEU A 216 20.95 -13.05 9.65
C LEU A 216 21.93 -11.94 9.30
N GLU A 217 23.22 -12.11 9.63
CA GLU A 217 24.25 -11.16 9.28
C GLU A 217 24.38 -11.01 7.76
N TYR A 218 24.34 -12.11 7.03
CA TYR A 218 24.46 -12.13 5.58
C TYR A 218 23.20 -11.58 4.89
N HIS A 219 22.03 -11.95 5.38
CA HIS A 219 20.74 -11.42 4.94
C HIS A 219 20.70 -9.87 5.00
N ASN A 220 21.13 -9.30 6.12
CA ASN A 220 21.20 -7.85 6.27
C ASN A 220 22.17 -7.22 5.28
N LEU A 221 23.34 -7.80 5.09
CA LEU A 221 24.36 -7.32 4.15
C LEU A 221 23.86 -7.37 2.70
N LEU A 222 23.12 -8.40 2.30
CA LEU A 222 22.52 -8.49 0.96
C LEU A 222 21.58 -7.31 0.68
N PHE A 223 20.79 -6.87 1.66
CA PHE A 223 19.93 -5.72 1.50
C PHE A 223 20.68 -4.38 1.61
N GLU A 224 21.69 -4.28 2.48
CA GLU A 224 22.53 -3.09 2.57
C GLU A 224 23.20 -2.79 1.24
N GLU A 225 23.84 -3.80 0.63
CA GLU A 225 24.63 -3.70 -0.61
C GLU A 225 23.80 -4.10 -1.86
N GLN A 226 22.49 -4.06 -1.79
CA GLN A 226 21.58 -4.53 -2.86
C GLN A 226 21.89 -3.93 -4.24
N GLU A 227 22.30 -2.66 -4.29
CA GLU A 227 22.52 -1.94 -5.55
C GLU A 227 23.82 -2.36 -6.24
N SER A 228 24.79 -2.93 -5.49
CA SER A 228 26.08 -3.39 -5.98
C SER A 228 26.17 -4.90 -6.20
N LEU A 229 25.09 -5.67 -5.96
CA LEU A 229 25.11 -7.13 -6.03
C LEU A 229 25.70 -7.65 -7.35
N SER A 230 26.76 -8.44 -7.21
CA SER A 230 27.49 -9.12 -8.29
C SER A 230 28.15 -10.37 -7.74
N HIS A 231 28.70 -11.24 -8.61
CA HIS A 231 29.43 -12.44 -8.15
C HIS A 231 30.62 -12.12 -7.24
N LEU A 232 31.34 -11.05 -7.50
CA LEU A 232 32.44 -10.62 -6.65
C LEU A 232 31.99 -10.10 -5.31
N GLU A 233 30.78 -9.50 -5.29
CA GLU A 233 30.20 -8.98 -4.07
C GLU A 233 29.81 -10.09 -3.09
N PHE A 234 29.29 -11.23 -3.54
CA PHE A 234 28.90 -12.33 -2.65
C PHE A 234 30.08 -12.89 -1.86
N GLU A 235 31.29 -12.97 -2.45
CA GLU A 235 32.52 -13.37 -1.76
C GLU A 235 32.88 -12.36 -0.67
N TYR A 236 32.89 -11.08 -1.02
CA TYR A 236 33.18 -9.97 -0.10
C TYR A 236 32.16 -9.92 1.06
N LEU A 237 30.88 -10.09 0.78
CA LEU A 237 29.85 -10.12 1.82
C LEU A 237 30.00 -11.33 2.75
N ALA A 238 30.42 -12.48 2.23
CA ALA A 238 30.72 -13.65 3.03
C ALA A 238 31.88 -13.40 4.00
N GLU A 239 32.94 -12.73 3.56
CA GLU A 239 34.04 -12.31 4.40
C GLU A 239 33.58 -11.31 5.46
N LYS A 240 32.82 -10.29 5.07
CA LYS A 240 32.26 -9.26 5.95
C LYS A 240 31.33 -9.86 7.03
N ALA A 241 30.59 -10.92 6.71
CA ALA A 241 29.75 -11.68 7.65
C ALA A 241 30.58 -12.61 8.57
N GLY A 242 31.89 -12.73 8.37
CA GLY A 242 32.78 -13.57 9.16
C GLY A 242 32.64 -15.06 8.85
N MET A 243 32.29 -15.42 7.61
CA MET A 243 32.20 -16.80 7.14
C MET A 243 33.52 -17.32 6.62
N ASN A 244 33.64 -18.64 6.56
CA ASN A 244 34.70 -19.29 5.79
C ASN A 244 34.37 -19.15 4.29
N VAL A 245 35.06 -18.23 3.63
CA VAL A 245 34.83 -17.87 2.22
C VAL A 245 34.96 -19.08 1.29
N SER A 246 35.97 -19.92 1.48
CA SER A 246 36.19 -21.10 0.62
C SER A 246 35.01 -22.09 0.71
N LYS A 247 34.49 -22.34 1.91
CA LYS A 247 33.29 -23.19 2.09
C LYS A 247 32.07 -22.57 1.49
N PHE A 248 31.87 -21.27 1.69
CA PHE A 248 30.77 -20.52 1.15
C PHE A 248 30.75 -20.55 -0.39
N MET A 249 31.88 -20.24 -1.02
CA MET A 249 32.02 -20.25 -2.48
C MET A 249 31.87 -21.65 -3.07
N ALA A 250 32.33 -22.69 -2.37
CA ALA A 250 32.08 -24.08 -2.78
C ALA A 250 30.58 -24.43 -2.76
N CYS A 251 29.87 -23.99 -1.74
CA CYS A 251 28.40 -24.14 -1.66
C CYS A 251 27.70 -23.38 -2.80
N LEU A 252 28.04 -22.12 -3.00
CA LEU A 252 27.41 -21.25 -4.00
C LEU A 252 27.67 -21.77 -5.42
N ASN A 253 28.92 -22.11 -5.76
CA ASN A 253 29.29 -22.60 -7.08
C ASN A 253 28.73 -23.99 -7.42
N SER A 254 28.44 -24.81 -6.41
CA SER A 254 27.78 -26.11 -6.60
C SER A 254 26.26 -26.02 -6.71
N GLU A 255 25.70 -24.83 -6.54
CA GLU A 255 24.24 -24.62 -6.47
C GLU A 255 23.55 -25.57 -5.48
N LYS A 256 24.19 -25.86 -4.33
CA LYS A 256 23.74 -26.88 -3.38
C LYS A 256 22.29 -26.71 -2.96
N TYR A 257 21.81 -25.48 -2.80
CA TYR A 257 20.47 -25.15 -2.35
C TYR A 257 19.50 -24.74 -3.48
N LYS A 258 19.81 -25.14 -4.71
CA LYS A 258 18.96 -24.87 -5.87
C LYS A 258 17.51 -25.33 -5.64
N GLN A 259 17.34 -26.55 -5.16
CA GLN A 259 16.00 -27.15 -4.96
C GLN A 259 15.21 -26.38 -3.89
N GLU A 260 15.88 -25.91 -2.83
CA GLU A 260 15.27 -25.12 -1.76
C GLU A 260 14.72 -23.78 -2.29
N VAL A 261 15.57 -23.04 -3.01
CA VAL A 261 15.21 -21.76 -3.62
C VAL A 261 14.10 -21.92 -4.66
N GLU A 262 14.12 -22.99 -5.46
CA GLU A 262 13.04 -23.30 -6.42
C GLU A 262 11.74 -23.70 -5.70
N ASN A 263 11.83 -24.41 -4.57
CA ASN A 263 10.69 -24.82 -3.77
C ASN A 263 9.99 -23.61 -3.13
N ASP A 264 10.73 -22.70 -2.53
CA ASP A 264 10.19 -21.44 -1.98
C ASP A 264 9.46 -20.62 -3.05
N THR A 265 10.12 -20.45 -4.20
CA THR A 265 9.52 -19.75 -5.33
C THR A 265 8.22 -20.43 -5.79
N SER A 266 8.22 -21.77 -5.85
CA SER A 266 7.02 -22.55 -6.22
C SER A 266 5.88 -22.37 -5.20
N GLN A 267 6.20 -22.37 -3.91
CA GLN A 267 5.22 -22.09 -2.85
C GLN A 267 4.65 -20.67 -2.98
N GLY A 268 5.50 -19.69 -3.30
CA GLY A 268 5.06 -18.33 -3.57
C GLY A 268 4.03 -18.26 -4.72
N TYR A 269 4.28 -18.97 -5.83
CA TYR A 269 3.31 -19.07 -6.92
C TYR A 269 2.02 -19.78 -6.49
N ALA A 270 2.12 -20.90 -5.75
CA ALA A 270 0.95 -21.61 -5.22
C ALA A 270 0.11 -20.74 -4.26
N ALA A 271 0.77 -19.88 -3.47
CA ALA A 271 0.14 -18.89 -2.60
C ALA A 271 -0.35 -17.63 -3.34
N ARG A 272 -0.19 -17.58 -4.68
CA ARG A 272 -0.52 -16.42 -5.51
C ARG A 272 0.17 -15.13 -5.07
N VAL A 273 1.44 -15.22 -4.75
CA VAL A 273 2.28 -14.06 -4.55
C VAL A 273 2.44 -13.34 -5.88
N SER A 274 1.82 -12.18 -6.03
CA SER A 274 1.85 -11.37 -7.25
C SER A 274 3.08 -10.45 -7.35
N GLY A 275 3.91 -10.43 -6.31
CA GLY A 275 5.13 -9.64 -6.25
C GLY A 275 5.71 -9.59 -4.85
N THR A 276 6.91 -9.04 -4.72
CA THR A 276 7.66 -8.97 -3.46
C THR A 276 7.79 -7.52 -2.96
N PRO A 277 7.78 -7.32 -1.65
CA PRO A 277 7.52 -8.31 -0.60
C PRO A 277 6.02 -8.67 -0.50
N THR A 278 5.72 -9.91 -0.07
CA THR A 278 4.38 -10.31 0.33
C THR A 278 4.47 -11.07 1.65
N PHE A 279 3.67 -10.66 2.63
CA PHE A 279 3.66 -11.23 3.97
C PHE A 279 2.38 -12.02 4.20
N PHE A 280 2.49 -13.09 4.98
CA PHE A 280 1.35 -13.86 5.50
C PHE A 280 1.44 -13.93 7.02
N ILE A 281 0.35 -13.56 7.69
CA ILE A 281 0.20 -13.59 9.14
C ILE A 281 -1.09 -14.34 9.45
N SER A 282 -0.99 -15.58 9.98
CA SER A 282 -2.16 -16.43 10.21
C SER A 282 -3.12 -16.53 9.02
N GLY A 283 -2.59 -16.56 7.80
CA GLY A 283 -3.38 -16.62 6.56
C GLY A 283 -3.84 -15.25 6.01
N GLN A 284 -3.69 -14.17 6.77
CA GLN A 284 -3.93 -12.82 6.24
C GLN A 284 -2.74 -12.37 5.41
N ARG A 285 -3.00 -11.92 4.17
CA ARG A 285 -1.97 -11.48 3.22
C ARG A 285 -1.81 -9.96 3.24
N ILE A 286 -0.56 -9.52 3.32
CA ILE A 286 -0.14 -8.12 3.16
C ILE A 286 0.79 -8.04 1.96
N THR A 287 0.51 -7.18 0.99
CA THR A 287 1.31 -7.03 -0.23
C THR A 287 2.03 -5.68 -0.22
N GLY A 288 3.34 -5.70 -0.49
CA GLY A 288 4.21 -4.53 -0.50
C GLY A 288 4.68 -4.07 0.88
N PRO A 289 5.60 -3.10 0.93
CA PRO A 289 6.09 -2.51 2.18
C PRO A 289 5.00 -1.64 2.80
N LYS A 290 4.30 -2.17 3.81
CA LYS A 290 3.25 -1.45 4.54
C LYS A 290 3.80 -0.86 5.84
N PRO A 291 3.22 0.26 6.34
CA PRO A 291 3.64 0.85 7.60
C PRO A 291 3.52 -0.12 8.78
N PHE A 292 4.37 0.03 9.79
CA PHE A 292 4.34 -0.73 11.05
C PHE A 292 2.93 -0.91 11.63
N ARG A 293 2.09 0.15 11.58
CA ARG A 293 0.71 0.10 12.08
C ARG A 293 -0.13 -1.00 11.43
N THR A 294 0.07 -1.30 10.15
CA THR A 294 -0.65 -2.37 9.44
C THR A 294 -0.34 -3.73 10.07
N PHE A 295 0.95 -4.02 10.26
CA PHE A 295 1.40 -5.24 10.94
C PHE A 295 0.87 -5.30 12.37
N LYS A 296 1.00 -4.20 13.12
CA LYS A 296 0.56 -4.10 14.50
C LYS A 296 -0.94 -4.39 14.66
N THR A 297 -1.78 -3.92 13.75
CA THR A 297 -3.22 -4.19 13.80
C THR A 297 -3.50 -5.68 13.68
N ILE A 298 -2.93 -6.34 12.66
CA ILE A 298 -3.14 -7.77 12.40
C ILE A 298 -2.55 -8.64 13.53
N ILE A 299 -1.30 -8.36 13.91
CA ILE A 299 -0.62 -9.12 14.95
C ILE A 299 -1.38 -9.04 16.29
N ASN A 300 -1.85 -7.84 16.68
CA ASN A 300 -2.62 -7.69 17.92
C ASN A 300 -3.97 -8.41 17.89
N GLU A 301 -4.59 -8.58 16.72
CA GLU A 301 -5.81 -9.37 16.56
C GLU A 301 -5.51 -10.86 16.71
N GLU A 302 -4.41 -11.33 16.12
CA GLU A 302 -4.02 -12.75 16.18
C GLU A 302 -3.55 -13.19 17.59
N LEU A 303 -2.74 -12.38 18.27
CA LEU A 303 -2.26 -12.66 19.63
C LEU A 303 -3.37 -12.59 20.72
N LYS A 304 -4.59 -12.17 20.36
CA LYS A 304 -5.75 -12.18 21.30
C LYS A 304 -6.60 -13.46 21.19
N LYS A 305 -6.40 -14.25 20.15
CA LYS A 305 -7.13 -15.52 19.93
C LYS A 305 -6.59 -16.62 20.80
#